data_ab0f6b3792e7599d88e5cece52e33d41
#
_entry.id   ab0f6b3792e7599d88e5cece52e33d41
#
_cell.length_a   1.000
_cell.length_b   1.000
_cell.length_c   1.000
_cell.angle_alpha   90.00
_cell.angle_beta   90.00
_cell.angle_gamma   90.00
#
_symmetry.space_group_name_H-M   'P 1'
#
loop_
_entity.id
_entity.type
_entity.pdbx_description
1 polymer ?
#
loop_
_entity_poly.entity_id
_entity_poly.type
_entity_poly.pdbx_seq_one_letter_code
_entity_poly.pdbx_strand_id
1 'polypeptide(L)'
;MKTSLVPALSIFAALGLALPAVPAAAQSQSVQVDYADLNLATPEGQAQLDRRIDKAAREVCGTDRAVTGTRLKNPAAMKCLKSAKEQIGEQIAARIEEQKLGG
;
A
#
# COMPACT_ATOMS: atom_id res chain seq x y z
N MET A 1 21.92 39.19 -59.04
CA MET A 1 21.36 39.16 -57.69
C MET A 1 20.55 37.88 -57.48
N LYS A 2 21.14 36.90 -56.86
CA LYS A 2 20.45 35.62 -56.53
C LYS A 2 20.31 35.52 -55.04
N THR A 3 19.13 35.79 -54.55
CA THR A 3 18.76 35.56 -53.17
C THR A 3 18.44 34.10 -52.96
N SER A 4 19.33 33.39 -52.31
CA SER A 4 19.10 32.02 -51.90
C SER A 4 18.22 32.00 -50.67
N LEU A 5 16.97 31.67 -50.84
CA LEU A 5 16.07 31.33 -49.72
C LEU A 5 16.39 29.92 -49.24
N VAL A 6 16.98 29.83 -48.09
CA VAL A 6 17.16 28.57 -47.37
C VAL A 6 15.92 28.33 -46.54
N PRO A 7 15.17 27.26 -46.78
CA PRO A 7 14.07 26.92 -45.88
C PRO A 7 14.66 26.28 -44.61
N ALA A 8 14.45 26.95 -43.50
CA ALA A 8 14.76 26.40 -42.21
C ALA A 8 13.80 25.25 -41.91
N LEU A 9 14.31 24.04 -41.96
CA LEU A 9 13.61 22.85 -41.44
C LEU A 9 13.62 22.92 -39.92
N SER A 10 12.50 23.34 -39.36
CA SER A 10 12.27 23.25 -37.95
C SER A 10 11.91 21.79 -37.60
N ILE A 11 12.89 21.07 -37.12
CA ILE A 11 12.67 19.72 -36.54
C ILE A 11 12.12 19.96 -35.16
N PHE A 12 10.80 19.85 -34.99
CA PHE A 12 10.18 19.70 -33.68
C PHE A 12 10.45 18.28 -33.19
N ALA A 13 11.49 18.13 -32.38
CA ALA A 13 11.65 16.93 -31.60
C ALA A 13 10.57 16.96 -30.51
N ALA A 14 9.48 16.25 -30.72
CA ALA A 14 8.51 15.96 -29.69
C ALA A 14 9.18 15.00 -28.69
N LEU A 15 9.74 15.55 -27.61
CA LEU A 15 10.11 14.76 -26.46
C LEU A 15 8.81 14.28 -25.82
N GLY A 16 8.36 13.12 -26.22
CA GLY A 16 7.30 12.39 -25.52
C GLY A 16 7.85 11.99 -24.16
N LEU A 17 7.46 12.72 -23.14
CA LEU A 17 7.65 12.29 -21.76
C LEU A 17 6.78 11.04 -21.56
N ALA A 18 7.39 9.87 -21.77
CA ALA A 18 6.79 8.62 -21.39
C ALA A 18 6.81 8.58 -19.85
N LEU A 19 5.73 9.02 -19.22
CA LEU A 19 5.52 8.81 -17.81
C LEU A 19 5.39 7.31 -17.58
N PRO A 20 6.20 6.71 -16.68
CA PRO A 20 6.01 5.31 -16.35
C PRO A 20 4.61 5.17 -15.74
N ALA A 21 3.74 4.43 -16.43
CA ALA A 21 2.45 4.07 -15.89
C ALA A 21 2.70 3.12 -14.71
N VAL A 22 2.53 3.63 -13.50
CA VAL A 22 2.56 2.79 -12.30
C VAL A 22 1.32 1.90 -12.36
N PRO A 23 1.45 0.56 -12.38
CA PRO A 23 0.30 -0.30 -12.42
C PRO A 23 -0.57 -0.05 -11.18
N ALA A 24 -1.88 0.05 -11.37
CA ALA A 24 -2.84 0.33 -10.30
C ALA A 24 -2.74 -0.66 -9.12
N ALA A 25 -2.21 -1.87 -9.35
CA ALA A 25 -1.93 -2.87 -8.33
C ALA A 25 -0.82 -2.45 -7.34
N ALA A 26 0.04 -1.49 -7.71
CA ALA A 26 1.06 -0.95 -6.80
C ALA A 26 0.52 0.12 -5.86
N GLN A 27 -0.70 0.58 -6.08
CA GLN A 27 -1.44 1.40 -5.12
C GLN A 27 -2.15 0.49 -4.12
N SER A 28 -1.38 -0.33 -3.42
CA SER A 28 -1.89 -1.04 -2.25
C SER A 28 -2.38 0.00 -1.26
N GLN A 29 -3.63 -0.11 -0.87
CA GLN A 29 -4.21 0.75 0.15
C GLN A 29 -3.35 0.61 1.41
N SER A 30 -2.57 1.64 1.71
CA SER A 30 -1.79 1.66 2.94
C SER A 30 -2.75 1.93 4.09
N VAL A 31 -3.09 0.89 4.83
CA VAL A 31 -3.85 1.04 6.05
C VAL A 31 -2.89 1.41 7.16
N GLN A 32 -3.14 2.54 7.79
CA GLN A 32 -2.38 2.96 8.95
C GLN A 32 -2.96 2.30 10.21
N VAL A 33 -2.11 1.58 10.91
CA VAL A 33 -2.43 1.05 12.22
C VAL A 33 -1.66 1.83 13.27
N ASP A 34 -2.36 2.49 14.16
CA ASP A 34 -1.75 3.23 15.25
C ASP A 34 -1.23 2.26 16.31
N TYR A 35 -0.02 2.46 16.76
CA TYR A 35 0.63 1.64 17.78
C TYR A 35 1.37 2.46 18.85
N ALA A 36 1.46 3.78 18.67
CA ALA A 36 2.24 4.67 19.54
C ALA A 36 1.75 4.70 21.00
N ASP A 37 0.47 4.44 21.22
CA ASP A 37 -0.16 4.36 22.55
C ASP A 37 0.03 3.00 23.24
N LEU A 38 0.59 2.02 22.53
CA LEU A 38 0.75 0.66 23.03
C LEU A 38 2.14 0.42 23.59
N ASN A 39 2.19 -0.27 24.72
CA ASN A 39 3.45 -0.77 25.25
C ASN A 39 3.78 -2.14 24.63
N LEU A 40 4.57 -2.14 23.55
CA LEU A 40 4.91 -3.35 22.81
C LEU A 40 5.91 -4.26 23.54
N ALA A 41 6.46 -3.81 24.66
CA ALA A 41 7.28 -4.65 25.52
C ALA A 41 6.43 -5.62 26.38
N THR A 42 5.13 -5.38 26.49
CA THR A 42 4.20 -6.21 27.25
C THR A 42 3.38 -7.14 26.36
N PRO A 43 3.01 -8.34 26.83
CA PRO A 43 2.11 -9.23 26.08
C PRO A 43 0.76 -8.60 25.77
N GLU A 44 0.22 -7.78 26.66
CA GLU A 44 -1.04 -7.05 26.48
C GLU A 44 -0.95 -6.04 25.34
N GLY A 45 0.14 -5.28 25.27
CA GLY A 45 0.38 -4.34 24.19
C GLY A 45 0.51 -5.02 22.84
N GLN A 46 1.21 -6.14 22.78
CA GLN A 46 1.33 -6.96 21.57
C GLN A 46 -0.02 -7.53 21.14
N ALA A 47 -0.81 -8.05 22.06
CA ALA A 47 -2.15 -8.55 21.76
C ALA A 47 -3.09 -7.46 21.23
N GLN A 48 -3.00 -6.26 21.77
CA GLN A 48 -3.75 -5.11 21.27
C GLN A 48 -3.34 -4.74 19.83
N LEU A 49 -2.05 -4.76 19.56
CA LEU A 49 -1.54 -4.50 18.20
C LEU A 49 -2.07 -5.53 17.20
N ASP A 50 -2.02 -6.81 17.56
CA ASP A 50 -2.54 -7.90 16.70
C ASP A 50 -4.02 -7.70 16.38
N ARG A 51 -4.83 -7.29 17.35
CA ARG A 51 -6.26 -7.00 17.14
C ARG A 51 -6.45 -5.82 16.18
N ARG A 52 -5.64 -4.79 16.29
CA ARG A 52 -5.70 -3.63 15.38
C ARG A 52 -5.29 -4.01 13.96
N ILE A 53 -4.26 -4.84 13.82
CA ILE A 53 -3.83 -5.37 12.52
C ILE A 53 -4.92 -6.24 11.90
N ASP A 54 -5.53 -7.12 12.68
CA ASP A 54 -6.63 -7.98 12.22
C ASP A 54 -7.82 -7.16 11.74
N LYS A 55 -8.21 -6.14 12.50
CA LYS A 55 -9.29 -5.22 12.13
C LYS A 55 -8.98 -4.49 10.81
N ALA A 56 -7.78 -3.93 10.69
CA ALA A 56 -7.34 -3.23 9.50
C ALA A 56 -7.33 -4.15 8.26
N ALA A 57 -6.86 -5.37 8.42
CA ALA A 57 -6.86 -6.36 7.35
C ALA A 57 -8.27 -6.72 6.89
N ARG A 58 -9.22 -6.84 7.82
CA ARG A 58 -10.64 -7.09 7.50
C ARG A 58 -11.26 -5.93 6.74
N GLU A 59 -10.96 -4.71 7.12
CA GLU A 59 -11.42 -3.51 6.43
C GLU A 59 -10.92 -3.46 4.99
N VAL A 60 -9.62 -3.72 4.78
CA VAL A 60 -9.00 -3.75 3.44
C VAL A 60 -9.61 -4.85 2.57
N CYS A 61 -9.82 -6.02 3.14
CA CYS A 61 -10.38 -7.17 2.40
C CYS A 61 -11.90 -7.16 2.30
N GLY A 62 -12.59 -6.20 2.94
CA GLY A 62 -14.04 -6.10 2.93
C GLY A 62 -14.77 -7.25 3.61
N THR A 63 -14.10 -7.96 4.53
CA THR A 63 -14.66 -9.13 5.20
C THR A 63 -15.54 -8.80 6.42
N ASP A 64 -15.53 -7.56 6.87
CA ASP A 64 -16.37 -7.03 7.92
C ASP A 64 -17.79 -6.74 7.44
N ARG A 65 -17.99 -6.68 6.12
CA ARG A 65 -19.33 -6.55 5.55
C ARG A 65 -20.00 -7.92 5.49
N ALA A 66 -21.13 -8.04 6.18
CA ALA A 66 -21.94 -9.24 6.11
C ALA A 66 -22.40 -9.48 4.67
N VAL A 67 -21.81 -10.46 4.02
CA VAL A 67 -22.32 -10.96 2.75
C VAL A 67 -23.57 -11.78 3.07
N THR A 68 -24.73 -11.21 2.75
CA THR A 68 -26.01 -11.87 2.96
C THR A 68 -26.05 -13.22 2.26
N GLY A 69 -26.23 -14.30 3.01
CA GLY A 69 -26.67 -15.57 2.50
C GLY A 69 -25.74 -16.76 2.66
N THR A 70 -24.48 -16.61 3.06
CA THR A 70 -23.64 -17.78 3.32
C THR A 70 -22.75 -17.60 4.54
N ARG A 71 -22.80 -18.57 5.44
CA ARG A 71 -21.83 -18.74 6.53
C ARG A 71 -20.51 -19.36 6.03
N LEU A 72 -20.41 -19.62 4.73
CA LEU A 72 -19.22 -20.21 4.12
C LEU A 72 -18.13 -19.14 4.00
N LYS A 73 -16.98 -19.45 4.59
CA LYS A 73 -15.78 -18.61 4.44
C LYS A 73 -15.35 -18.61 2.99
N ASN A 74 -15.30 -17.43 2.38
CA ASN A 74 -14.80 -17.27 1.00
C ASN A 74 -13.27 -17.49 1.01
N PRO A 75 -12.74 -18.47 0.24
CA PRO A 75 -11.31 -18.74 0.19
C PRO A 75 -10.50 -17.53 -0.28
N ALA A 76 -11.01 -16.73 -1.22
CA ALA A 76 -10.36 -15.51 -1.68
C ALA A 76 -10.24 -14.46 -0.56
N ALA A 77 -11.29 -14.29 0.24
CA ALA A 77 -11.27 -13.40 1.39
C ALA A 77 -10.27 -13.86 2.47
N MET A 78 -10.18 -15.16 2.71
CA MET A 78 -9.21 -15.72 3.66
C MET A 78 -7.77 -15.49 3.21
N LYS A 79 -7.51 -15.66 1.92
CA LYS A 79 -6.19 -15.38 1.33
C LYS A 79 -5.84 -13.89 1.40
N CYS A 80 -6.80 -13.01 1.14
CA CYS A 80 -6.64 -11.56 1.29
C CYS A 80 -6.29 -11.19 2.73
N LEU A 81 -7.02 -11.73 3.73
CA LEU A 81 -6.75 -11.48 5.14
C LEU A 81 -5.34 -11.88 5.56
N LYS A 82 -4.91 -13.07 5.16
CA LYS A 82 -3.57 -13.56 5.46
C LYS A 82 -2.50 -12.64 4.88
N SER A 83 -2.61 -12.32 3.60
CA SER A 83 -1.67 -11.42 2.91
C SER A 83 -1.65 -10.02 3.51
N ALA A 84 -2.82 -9.45 3.81
CA ALA A 84 -2.93 -8.13 4.42
C ALA A 84 -2.30 -8.08 5.81
N LYS A 85 -2.54 -9.08 6.65
CA LYS A 85 -1.93 -9.18 7.98
C LYS A 85 -0.41 -9.27 7.93
N GLU A 86 0.12 -10.07 7.01
CA GLU A 86 1.56 -10.19 6.81
C GLU A 86 2.18 -8.87 6.39
N GLN A 87 1.61 -8.19 5.40
CA GLN A 87 2.11 -6.91 4.90
C GLN A 87 2.04 -5.81 5.96
N ILE A 88 0.93 -5.69 6.66
CA ILE A 88 0.76 -4.69 7.71
C ILE A 88 1.73 -4.96 8.85
N GLY A 89 1.85 -6.23 9.26
CA GLY A 89 2.77 -6.64 10.32
C GLY A 89 4.23 -6.32 9.98
N GLU A 90 4.66 -6.59 8.76
CA GLU A 90 6.02 -6.26 8.29
C GLU A 90 6.28 -4.76 8.28
N GLN A 91 5.33 -3.97 7.81
CA GLN A 91 5.45 -2.50 7.80
C GLN A 91 5.56 -1.92 9.20
N ILE A 92 4.77 -2.43 10.13
CA ILE A 92 4.82 -1.99 11.53
C ILE A 92 6.13 -2.41 12.17
N ALA A 93 6.58 -3.64 11.96
CA ALA A 93 7.86 -4.13 12.47
C ALA A 93 9.02 -3.27 11.97
N ALA A 94 9.04 -2.91 10.70
CA ALA A 94 10.05 -2.03 10.12
C ALA A 94 10.06 -0.65 10.79
N ARG A 95 8.90 -0.05 11.02
CA ARG A 95 8.79 1.24 11.70
C ARG A 95 9.26 1.19 13.15
N ILE A 96 8.95 0.13 13.86
CA ILE A 96 9.40 -0.09 15.23
C ILE A 96 10.93 -0.18 15.29
N GLU A 97 11.55 -0.91 14.35
CA GLU A 97 13.00 -0.98 14.26
C GLU A 97 13.63 0.37 13.95
N GLU A 98 13.06 1.14 13.04
CA GLU A 98 13.52 2.50 12.73
C GLU A 98 13.48 3.41 13.97
N GLN A 99 12.42 3.34 14.76
CA GLN A 99 12.28 4.12 15.99
C GLN A 99 13.30 3.72 17.05
N LYS A 100 13.63 2.45 17.17
CA LYS A 100 14.68 1.96 18.08
C LYS A 100 16.06 2.47 17.69
N LEU A 101 16.34 2.55 16.38
CA LEU A 101 17.61 3.03 15.84
C LEU A 101 17.73 4.56 15.89
N GLY A 102 16.63 5.27 15.84
CA GLY A 102 16.56 6.73 15.78
C GLY A 102 16.54 7.42 17.15
N GLY A 103 16.60 6.68 18.20
CA GLY A 103 16.57 7.32 19.49
C GLY A 103 16.36 6.58 20.67
#